data_03e0078e4aac1540605c99a76d322c9c
#
_entry.id   03e0078e4aac1540605c99a76d322c9c
#
_cell.length_a   1.000
_cell.length_b   1.000
_cell.length_c   1.000
_cell.angle_alpha   90.00
_cell.angle_beta   90.00
_cell.angle_gamma   90.00
#
_symmetry.space_group_name_H-M   'P 1'
#
loop_
_entity.id
_entity.type
_entity.pdbx_description
1 polymer ?
#
loop_
_entity_poly.entity_id
_entity_poly.type
_entity_poly.pdbx_seq_one_letter_code
_entity_poly.pdbx_strand_id
1 'polypeptide(L)'
;MKKHILLGIALASLFTLGACDYNEDNFPGFDEKETITDVRTDTLVLTDAHYGKIASMPKNQGLALSKDPENQTYLTALNQLGKTKMFTDMVAPEDYLPAFVDSLYAYLSDNSKILVRYNVGKEQPEYLSKINEAENFDLTSANYATVWGESMVVKYLTPSTLKKIPALLKEGVKSPKEGDVRQVNYAWSETEPSTGGGELPETIDKISDALAEAGDYKVQGTVIATYTRGFLLSDDSGQILVYLNVKPNYTVGDIVTIEGTTSKYANVMQFGNTSVVTRLGRADSFSYPEPKEYTGAQLDAYVGNVDGFHYAKIVGELVIDGNYINLNVAGATKQGSVSYPFDGVVDKSLSGKQVEVIGYLIGATSRYNVMATSIEPVGTASTFSPIGEVALAKPGEYAVKGQVIAKYQRGFLLSDGSGTILVFDRNGFDFVPGDIVKVSGQVTNYAGFNQFGTTPVCEKLSDGAAKAPAALSLDVAAMEEYLTAPYIAYVEYTGKLSVSGTYYNVIISGTDNCQGSIQYPIDGVVDESLNGKQVTVEGYTLGVSGGKYINTMAVKVSEATTTKAISRAITRASDVKP
;
A
#
# COMPACT_ATOMS: atom_id res chain seq x y z
N MET A 1 22.76 82.79 -8.64
CA MET A 1 22.53 81.37 -8.99
C MET A 1 21.11 80.86 -8.83
N LYS A 2 20.21 81.45 -8.04
CA LYS A 2 18.83 80.89 -7.82
C LYS A 2 17.83 81.15 -8.94
N LYS A 3 18.06 82.18 -9.84
CA LYS A 3 17.14 82.46 -10.92
C LYS A 3 17.29 81.58 -12.17
N HIS A 4 18.44 81.01 -12.41
CA HIS A 4 18.67 80.11 -13.57
C HIS A 4 18.17 78.68 -13.33
N ILE A 5 18.09 78.25 -12.06
CA ILE A 5 17.57 76.92 -11.69
C ILE A 5 16.04 76.89 -11.86
N LEU A 6 15.33 77.96 -11.54
CA LEU A 6 13.89 78.01 -11.73
C LEU A 6 13.49 78.01 -13.22
N LEU A 7 14.30 78.64 -14.11
CA LEU A 7 14.03 78.61 -15.55
C LEU A 7 14.28 77.27 -16.19
N GLY A 8 15.28 76.51 -15.66
CA GLY A 8 15.56 75.16 -16.12
C GLY A 8 14.45 74.12 -15.72
N ILE A 9 13.88 74.30 -14.53
CA ILE A 9 12.77 73.47 -14.07
C ILE A 9 11.47 73.78 -14.82
N ALA A 10 11.22 75.03 -15.13
CA ALA A 10 10.05 75.47 -15.94
C ALA A 10 10.17 74.98 -17.40
N LEU A 11 11.40 74.93 -17.99
CA LEU A 11 11.59 74.42 -19.35
C LEU A 11 11.49 72.86 -19.38
N ALA A 12 11.99 72.20 -18.37
CA ALA A 12 11.87 70.75 -18.26
C ALA A 12 10.41 70.30 -18.07
N SER A 13 9.59 71.03 -17.31
CA SER A 13 8.15 70.78 -17.17
C SER A 13 7.31 71.09 -18.42
N LEU A 14 7.76 71.98 -19.28
CA LEU A 14 7.08 72.25 -20.58
C LEU A 14 7.37 71.13 -21.60
N PHE A 15 8.54 70.52 -21.56
CA PHE A 15 8.86 69.38 -22.46
C PHE A 15 8.15 68.09 -22.04
N THR A 16 7.82 67.88 -20.76
CA THR A 16 7.08 66.73 -20.33
C THR A 16 5.57 66.80 -20.58
N LEU A 17 5.00 67.97 -20.75
CA LEU A 17 3.59 68.11 -21.08
C LEU A 17 3.29 67.98 -22.60
N GLY A 18 4.27 68.19 -23.47
CA GLY A 18 4.12 67.98 -24.91
C GLY A 18 4.41 66.57 -25.40
N ALA A 19 4.93 65.67 -24.52
CA ALA A 19 5.21 64.29 -24.89
C ALA A 19 4.01 63.38 -24.66
N CYS A 20 2.99 63.79 -23.92
CA CYS A 20 1.83 62.96 -23.64
C CYS A 20 0.80 62.94 -24.78
N ASP A 21 0.70 64.01 -25.58
CA ASP A 21 -0.29 64.07 -26.68
C ASP A 21 0.26 63.52 -28.00
N TYR A 22 1.59 63.35 -28.12
CA TYR A 22 2.17 62.96 -29.40
C TYR A 22 1.75 61.54 -29.81
N ASN A 23 1.55 60.63 -28.84
CA ASN A 23 1.15 59.26 -29.13
C ASN A 23 -0.32 59.18 -29.51
N GLU A 24 -1.21 59.97 -28.84
CA GLU A 24 -2.64 59.97 -29.14
C GLU A 24 -2.93 60.64 -30.47
N ASP A 25 -2.21 61.75 -30.82
CA ASP A 25 -2.36 62.47 -32.09
C ASP A 25 -1.88 61.66 -33.31
N ASN A 26 -0.90 60.78 -33.14
CA ASN A 26 -0.35 59.96 -34.24
C ASN A 26 -0.84 58.50 -34.24
N PHE A 27 -1.31 57.97 -33.11
CA PHE A 27 -1.84 56.62 -32.93
C PHE A 27 -3.11 56.68 -32.07
N PRO A 28 -4.26 57.08 -32.62
CA PRO A 28 -5.52 57.18 -31.87
C PRO A 28 -5.84 55.86 -31.14
N GLY A 29 -6.06 55.92 -29.82
CA GLY A 29 -6.30 54.80 -28.95
C GLY A 29 -5.03 54.20 -28.30
N PHE A 30 -3.82 54.78 -28.53
CA PHE A 30 -2.59 54.28 -27.96
C PHE A 30 -2.53 54.45 -26.43
N ASP A 31 -3.13 55.52 -25.92
CA ASP A 31 -3.21 55.80 -24.48
C ASP A 31 -4.51 55.26 -23.86
N GLU A 32 -5.39 54.63 -24.66
CA GLU A 32 -6.52 53.90 -24.15
C GLU A 32 -5.96 52.67 -23.40
N LYS A 33 -5.91 52.74 -22.08
CA LYS A 33 -5.66 51.58 -21.25
C LYS A 33 -6.79 50.60 -21.52
N GLU A 34 -6.50 49.58 -22.35
CA GLU A 34 -7.35 48.41 -22.35
C GLU A 34 -7.44 47.92 -20.91
N THR A 35 -8.55 48.12 -20.26
CA THR A 35 -8.86 47.52 -19.00
C THR A 35 -9.05 46.02 -19.28
N ILE A 36 -7.96 45.27 -19.21
CA ILE A 36 -8.04 43.81 -19.24
C ILE A 36 -8.86 43.44 -18.02
N THR A 37 -10.12 43.08 -18.26
CA THR A 37 -11.01 42.59 -17.20
C THR A 37 -11.01 41.07 -17.25
N ASP A 38 -10.44 40.43 -16.24
CA ASP A 38 -10.52 38.97 -16.05
C ASP A 38 -11.68 38.66 -15.09
N VAL A 39 -12.91 38.82 -15.56
CA VAL A 39 -14.11 38.48 -14.78
C VAL A 39 -14.41 37.01 -14.94
N ARG A 40 -14.28 36.23 -13.86
CA ARG A 40 -14.49 34.78 -13.87
C ARG A 40 -15.53 34.34 -12.86
N THR A 41 -16.17 33.21 -13.18
CA THR A 41 -16.92 32.41 -12.21
C THR A 41 -16.21 31.07 -12.09
N ASP A 42 -15.73 30.74 -10.89
CA ASP A 42 -14.98 29.50 -10.64
C ASP A 42 -15.46 28.83 -9.35
N THR A 43 -15.10 27.55 -9.18
CA THR A 43 -15.39 26.76 -7.99
C THR A 43 -14.09 26.27 -7.36
N LEU A 44 -13.82 26.71 -6.15
CA LEU A 44 -12.69 26.26 -5.34
C LEU A 44 -13.18 25.20 -4.32
N VAL A 45 -12.73 23.97 -4.46
CA VAL A 45 -12.92 22.94 -3.43
C VAL A 45 -11.67 22.91 -2.55
N LEU A 46 -11.83 23.14 -1.24
CA LEU A 46 -10.69 23.12 -0.33
C LEU A 46 -10.14 21.69 -0.18
N THR A 47 -8.84 21.57 -0.39
CA THR A 47 -8.07 20.34 -0.11
C THR A 47 -7.47 20.42 1.30
N ASP A 48 -6.97 19.29 1.81
CA ASP A 48 -6.28 19.21 3.09
C ASP A 48 -5.14 20.21 3.26
N ALA A 49 -4.37 20.44 2.19
CA ALA A 49 -3.29 21.42 2.17
C ALA A 49 -3.81 22.87 2.31
N HIS A 50 -4.98 23.15 1.76
CA HIS A 50 -5.61 24.48 1.84
C HIS A 50 -5.97 24.85 3.28
N TYR A 51 -6.54 23.90 4.07
CA TYR A 51 -6.85 24.15 5.48
C TYR A 51 -5.59 24.48 6.30
N GLY A 52 -4.49 23.75 6.07
CA GLY A 52 -3.20 24.04 6.70
C GLY A 52 -2.67 25.42 6.33
N LYS A 53 -2.78 25.81 5.05
CA LYS A 53 -2.35 27.12 4.56
C LYS A 53 -3.20 28.24 5.15
N ILE A 54 -4.53 28.09 5.20
CA ILE A 54 -5.45 29.07 5.82
C ILE A 54 -5.08 29.27 7.29
N ALA A 55 -4.83 28.19 8.03
CA ALA A 55 -4.46 28.25 9.43
C ALA A 55 -3.11 28.96 9.68
N SER A 56 -2.15 28.82 8.77
CA SER A 56 -0.80 29.38 8.91
C SER A 56 -0.63 30.78 8.33
N MET A 57 -1.66 31.34 7.67
CA MET A 57 -1.56 32.68 7.06
C MET A 57 -1.39 33.76 8.14
N PRO A 58 -0.36 34.65 8.04
CA PRO A 58 -0.11 35.68 9.04
C PRO A 58 -1.32 36.60 9.28
N LYS A 59 -2.08 36.95 8.22
CA LYS A 59 -3.28 37.75 8.32
C LYS A 59 -4.37 37.09 9.16
N ASN A 60 -4.56 35.77 8.97
CA ASN A 60 -5.53 34.97 9.71
C ASN A 60 -5.11 34.76 11.17
N GLN A 61 -3.83 34.50 11.41
CA GLN A 61 -3.29 34.37 12.76
C GLN A 61 -3.38 35.69 13.54
N GLY A 62 -3.07 36.80 12.88
CA GLY A 62 -3.25 38.13 13.48
C GLY A 62 -4.71 38.43 13.82
N LEU A 63 -5.65 38.09 12.93
CA LEU A 63 -7.08 38.25 13.19
C LEU A 63 -7.52 37.37 14.39
N ALA A 64 -7.12 36.10 14.42
CA ALA A 64 -7.46 35.19 15.51
C ALA A 64 -6.90 35.67 16.86
N LEU A 65 -5.65 36.15 16.88
CA LEU A 65 -5.04 36.72 18.06
C LEU A 65 -5.75 37.99 18.53
N SER A 66 -6.23 38.83 17.61
CA SER A 66 -6.95 40.08 17.95
C SER A 66 -8.31 39.83 18.60
N LYS A 67 -8.93 38.67 18.36
CA LYS A 67 -10.24 38.31 18.95
C LYS A 67 -10.15 37.92 20.43
N ASP A 68 -9.04 37.34 20.86
CA ASP A 68 -8.76 36.97 22.26
C ASP A 68 -7.24 37.00 22.51
N PRO A 69 -6.67 38.19 22.74
CA PRO A 69 -5.21 38.32 22.93
C PRO A 69 -4.69 37.65 24.19
N GLU A 70 -5.51 37.56 25.26
CA GLU A 70 -5.08 37.05 26.57
C GLU A 70 -5.03 35.52 26.60
N ASN A 71 -6.12 34.85 26.17
CA ASN A 71 -6.24 33.40 26.25
C ASN A 71 -5.88 32.71 24.93
N GLN A 72 -5.79 33.44 23.84
CA GLN A 72 -5.46 32.94 22.47
C GLN A 72 -6.37 31.79 22.01
N THR A 73 -7.63 31.78 22.46
CA THR A 73 -8.57 30.68 22.21
C THR A 73 -8.85 30.53 20.73
N TYR A 74 -9.08 31.66 20.01
CA TYR A 74 -9.31 31.64 18.56
C TYR A 74 -8.06 31.25 17.77
N LEU A 75 -6.86 31.64 18.24
CA LEU A 75 -5.60 31.26 17.61
C LEU A 75 -5.36 29.76 17.78
N THR A 76 -5.64 29.23 18.95
CA THR A 76 -5.57 27.77 19.22
C THR A 76 -6.54 27.00 18.34
N ALA A 77 -7.79 27.45 18.22
CA ALA A 77 -8.80 26.85 17.35
C ALA A 77 -8.40 26.93 15.87
N LEU A 78 -7.89 28.07 15.40
CA LEU A 78 -7.40 28.23 14.02
C LEU A 78 -6.24 27.28 13.71
N ASN A 79 -5.30 27.09 14.65
CA ASN A 79 -4.20 26.16 14.46
C ASN A 79 -4.66 24.69 14.38
N GLN A 80 -5.81 24.36 14.95
CA GLN A 80 -6.41 23.02 14.78
C GLN A 80 -7.07 22.83 13.41
N LEU A 81 -7.47 23.90 12.71
CA LEU A 81 -8.09 23.83 11.38
C LEU A 81 -7.27 23.01 10.39
N GLY A 82 -5.93 23.13 10.43
CA GLY A 82 -5.02 22.35 9.60
C GLY A 82 -5.04 20.83 9.88
N LYS A 83 -5.49 20.42 11.07
CA LYS A 83 -5.61 19.00 11.48
C LYS A 83 -7.03 18.48 11.29
N THR A 84 -8.03 19.27 11.71
CA THR A 84 -9.44 18.86 11.67
C THR A 84 -10.05 18.92 10.27
N LYS A 85 -9.50 19.79 9.40
CA LYS A 85 -10.00 20.02 8.04
C LYS A 85 -11.46 20.47 7.99
N MET A 86 -11.92 21.18 9.03
CA MET A 86 -13.29 21.63 9.18
C MET A 86 -13.33 23.01 9.84
N PHE A 87 -14.11 23.94 9.27
CA PHE A 87 -14.47 25.19 9.93
C PHE A 87 -15.49 24.93 11.04
N THR A 88 -15.46 25.76 12.06
CA THR A 88 -16.35 25.68 13.23
C THR A 88 -16.86 27.08 13.55
N ASP A 89 -17.79 27.22 14.51
CA ASP A 89 -18.29 28.51 14.95
C ASP A 89 -17.17 29.42 15.52
N MET A 90 -16.12 28.81 16.10
CA MET A 90 -14.94 29.57 16.56
C MET A 90 -13.98 29.95 15.41
N VAL A 91 -13.96 29.18 14.35
CA VAL A 91 -13.15 29.42 13.17
C VAL A 91 -14.11 29.56 11.97
N ALA A 92 -14.84 30.67 11.97
CA ALA A 92 -15.86 30.92 10.99
C ALA A 92 -15.24 31.15 9.59
N PRO A 93 -15.74 30.51 8.54
CA PRO A 93 -15.19 30.64 7.19
C PRO A 93 -15.21 32.10 6.69
N GLU A 94 -16.19 32.89 7.10
CA GLU A 94 -16.33 34.29 6.73
C GLU A 94 -15.13 35.15 7.18
N ASP A 95 -14.50 34.78 8.28
CA ASP A 95 -13.36 35.49 8.84
C ASP A 95 -12.03 35.07 8.20
N TYR A 96 -11.86 33.81 7.87
CA TYR A 96 -10.55 33.22 7.55
C TYR A 96 -10.37 32.79 6.09
N LEU A 97 -11.48 32.61 5.32
CA LEU A 97 -11.41 32.32 3.89
C LEU A 97 -11.01 33.52 3.02
N PRO A 98 -11.47 34.75 3.27
CA PRO A 98 -11.21 35.86 2.35
C PRO A 98 -9.73 36.07 2.05
N ALA A 99 -8.88 36.10 3.06
CA ALA A 99 -7.44 36.27 2.88
C ALA A 99 -6.80 35.18 2.02
N PHE A 100 -7.29 33.94 2.14
CA PHE A 100 -6.81 32.81 1.36
C PHE A 100 -7.29 32.90 -0.11
N VAL A 101 -8.56 33.20 -0.32
CA VAL A 101 -9.14 33.38 -1.66
C VAL A 101 -8.45 34.53 -2.38
N ASP A 102 -8.26 35.70 -1.73
CA ASP A 102 -7.52 36.82 -2.28
C ASP A 102 -6.09 36.42 -2.71
N SER A 103 -5.43 35.55 -1.95
CA SER A 103 -4.07 35.10 -2.29
C SER A 103 -4.01 34.20 -3.52
N LEU A 104 -5.08 33.49 -3.83
CA LEU A 104 -5.18 32.62 -5.00
C LEU A 104 -5.66 33.33 -6.25
N TYR A 105 -6.49 34.35 -6.08
CA TYR A 105 -7.20 35.03 -7.17
C TYR A 105 -6.89 36.52 -7.20
N ALA A 106 -5.69 36.92 -6.81
CA ALA A 106 -5.25 38.29 -6.65
C ALA A 106 -5.36 39.18 -7.93
N TYR A 107 -5.53 38.56 -9.09
CA TYR A 107 -5.58 39.22 -10.39
C TYR A 107 -6.96 39.19 -11.07
N LEU A 108 -7.98 38.68 -10.41
CA LEU A 108 -9.33 38.71 -10.95
C LEU A 108 -9.93 40.11 -10.83
N SER A 109 -10.66 40.48 -11.85
CA SER A 109 -11.38 41.79 -11.89
C SER A 109 -12.62 41.77 -10.99
N ASP A 110 -13.08 42.97 -10.65
CA ASP A 110 -14.35 43.16 -9.95
C ASP A 110 -15.50 42.44 -10.66
N ASN A 111 -16.47 41.94 -9.87
CA ASN A 111 -17.59 41.12 -10.29
C ASN A 111 -17.27 39.64 -10.56
N SER A 112 -16.02 39.19 -10.38
CA SER A 112 -15.72 37.75 -10.35
C SER A 112 -16.40 37.04 -9.18
N LYS A 113 -16.81 35.79 -9.40
CA LYS A 113 -17.51 34.98 -8.40
C LYS A 113 -16.75 33.68 -8.16
N ILE A 114 -16.32 33.45 -6.92
CA ILE A 114 -15.68 32.20 -6.52
C ILE A 114 -16.59 31.48 -5.56
N LEU A 115 -17.10 30.30 -5.98
CA LEU A 115 -17.84 29.39 -5.11
C LEU A 115 -16.86 28.53 -4.33
N VAL A 116 -16.73 28.75 -3.03
CA VAL A 116 -15.84 27.96 -2.18
C VAL A 116 -16.63 26.84 -1.51
N ARG A 117 -16.17 25.60 -1.70
CA ARG A 117 -16.70 24.41 -1.01
C ARG A 117 -15.74 23.98 0.08
N TYR A 118 -16.22 23.84 1.30
CA TYR A 118 -15.45 23.52 2.49
C TYR A 118 -16.25 22.65 3.45
N ASN A 119 -15.54 21.99 4.38
CA ASN A 119 -16.15 21.20 5.43
C ASN A 119 -16.48 22.12 6.64
N VAL A 120 -17.66 21.91 7.21
CA VAL A 120 -18.09 22.55 8.46
C VAL A 120 -18.25 21.48 9.52
N GLY A 121 -17.53 21.64 10.64
CA GLY A 121 -17.71 20.84 11.84
C GLY A 121 -18.76 21.52 12.75
N LYS A 122 -19.74 20.77 13.19
CA LYS A 122 -20.55 21.19 14.34
C LYS A 122 -19.73 21.07 15.61
N GLU A 123 -20.05 21.87 16.63
CA GLU A 123 -19.51 21.65 17.97
C GLU A 123 -19.61 20.18 18.34
N GLN A 124 -18.51 19.63 18.86
CA GLN A 124 -18.48 18.25 19.25
C GLN A 124 -19.53 18.04 20.35
N PRO A 125 -20.54 17.21 20.12
CA PRO A 125 -21.53 16.97 21.17
C PRO A 125 -20.85 16.52 22.46
N GLU A 126 -21.33 16.98 23.61
CA GLU A 126 -20.75 16.68 24.92
C GLU A 126 -20.57 15.17 25.19
N TYR A 127 -21.40 14.34 24.55
CA TYR A 127 -21.28 12.88 24.68
C TYR A 127 -20.02 12.29 23.99
N LEU A 128 -19.39 12.98 23.02
CA LEU A 128 -18.18 12.48 22.36
C LEU A 128 -16.95 12.54 23.27
N SER A 129 -16.85 13.52 24.17
CA SER A 129 -15.81 13.51 25.20
C SER A 129 -15.97 12.31 26.13
N LYS A 130 -17.21 12.00 26.49
CA LYS A 130 -17.55 10.82 27.32
C LYS A 130 -17.22 9.49 26.63
N ILE A 131 -17.30 9.41 25.28
CA ILE A 131 -16.90 8.22 24.53
C ILE A 131 -15.39 7.99 24.62
N ASN A 132 -14.58 9.06 24.53
CA ASN A 132 -13.11 8.95 24.62
C ASN A 132 -12.63 8.55 26.03
N GLU A 133 -13.42 8.80 27.05
CA GLU A 133 -13.14 8.47 28.45
C GLU A 133 -13.87 7.17 28.90
N ALA A 134 -14.63 6.55 27.99
CA ALA A 134 -15.45 5.39 28.32
C ALA A 134 -14.58 4.17 28.69
N GLU A 135 -14.90 3.56 29.81
CA GLU A 135 -14.29 2.28 30.21
C GLU A 135 -14.74 1.16 29.29
N ASN A 136 -13.83 0.22 29.03
CA ASN A 136 -14.12 -0.97 28.22
C ASN A 136 -15.02 -1.95 28.98
N PHE A 137 -15.96 -2.53 28.26
CA PHE A 137 -16.81 -3.64 28.71
C PHE A 137 -16.70 -4.78 27.69
N ASP A 138 -15.91 -5.80 28.03
CA ASP A 138 -15.69 -6.96 27.18
C ASP A 138 -16.80 -7.98 27.41
N LEU A 139 -17.49 -8.41 26.32
CA LEU A 139 -18.50 -9.45 26.44
C LEU A 139 -17.83 -10.80 26.72
N THR A 140 -18.26 -11.44 27.79
CA THR A 140 -17.81 -12.77 28.22
C THR A 140 -18.65 -13.88 27.57
N SER A 141 -18.19 -15.14 27.65
CA SER A 141 -18.96 -16.31 27.20
C SER A 141 -20.34 -16.39 27.88
N ALA A 142 -20.46 -15.94 29.13
CA ALA A 142 -21.76 -15.89 29.82
C ALA A 142 -22.68 -14.82 29.21
N ASN A 143 -22.15 -13.67 28.79
CA ASN A 143 -22.94 -12.66 28.09
C ASN A 143 -23.48 -13.18 26.75
N TYR A 144 -22.68 -13.90 25.98
CA TYR A 144 -23.16 -14.52 24.75
C TYR A 144 -24.22 -15.63 25.01
N ALA A 145 -24.04 -16.43 26.08
CA ALA A 145 -25.04 -17.42 26.49
C ALA A 145 -26.38 -16.74 26.88
N THR A 146 -26.34 -15.58 27.55
CA THR A 146 -27.55 -14.77 27.82
C THR A 146 -28.22 -14.28 26.53
N VAL A 147 -27.45 -13.96 25.49
CA VAL A 147 -27.98 -13.48 24.20
C VAL A 147 -28.63 -14.60 23.42
N TRP A 148 -28.00 -15.78 23.33
CA TRP A 148 -28.38 -16.86 22.43
C TRP A 148 -29.09 -18.01 23.13
N GLY A 149 -29.03 -18.10 24.44
CA GLY A 149 -29.47 -19.23 25.25
C GLY A 149 -28.31 -20.19 25.55
N GLU A 150 -28.38 -20.84 26.71
CA GLU A 150 -27.32 -21.73 27.22
C GLU A 150 -27.07 -22.98 26.35
N SER A 151 -28.01 -23.33 25.49
CA SER A 151 -27.91 -24.47 24.57
C SER A 151 -27.14 -24.14 23.27
N MET A 152 -26.88 -22.87 23.00
CA MET A 152 -26.15 -22.42 21.80
C MET A 152 -24.75 -21.93 22.16
N VAL A 153 -23.73 -22.62 21.66
CA VAL A 153 -22.33 -22.23 21.87
C VAL A 153 -21.93 -21.16 20.86
N VAL A 154 -22.58 -20.00 20.93
CA VAL A 154 -22.32 -18.84 20.04
C VAL A 154 -21.63 -17.74 20.83
N LYS A 155 -20.48 -17.27 20.37
CA LYS A 155 -19.66 -16.25 21.03
C LYS A 155 -19.51 -14.97 20.18
N TYR A 156 -20.54 -14.59 19.43
CA TYR A 156 -20.60 -13.37 18.65
C TYR A 156 -22.00 -12.77 18.66
N LEU A 157 -22.10 -11.51 18.28
CA LEU A 157 -23.38 -10.82 18.06
C LEU A 157 -23.62 -10.66 16.55
N THR A 158 -24.89 -10.52 16.20
CA THR A 158 -25.36 -10.26 14.84
C THR A 158 -26.21 -8.99 14.80
N PRO A 159 -26.56 -8.44 13.63
CA PRO A 159 -27.43 -7.26 13.54
C PRO A 159 -28.70 -7.38 14.37
N SER A 160 -29.31 -8.58 14.44
CA SER A 160 -30.54 -8.83 15.21
C SER A 160 -30.35 -8.76 16.73
N THR A 161 -29.13 -9.04 17.21
CA THR A 161 -28.83 -9.17 18.65
C THR A 161 -28.20 -7.93 19.27
N LEU A 162 -27.75 -6.93 18.49
CA LEU A 162 -27.18 -5.67 19.00
C LEU A 162 -28.11 -4.97 20.01
N LYS A 163 -29.40 -5.03 19.79
CA LYS A 163 -30.43 -4.48 20.69
C LYS A 163 -30.41 -5.08 22.10
N LYS A 164 -29.71 -6.20 22.32
CA LYS A 164 -29.55 -6.85 23.64
C LYS A 164 -28.39 -6.29 24.45
N ILE A 165 -27.45 -5.57 23.83
CA ILE A 165 -26.29 -4.96 24.53
C ILE A 165 -26.69 -4.10 25.73
N PRO A 166 -27.70 -3.21 25.67
CA PRO A 166 -28.09 -2.40 26.82
C PRO A 166 -28.50 -3.22 28.05
N ALA A 167 -29.14 -4.37 27.84
CA ALA A 167 -29.52 -5.26 28.95
C ALA A 167 -28.27 -5.91 29.58
N LEU A 168 -27.29 -6.35 28.77
CA LEU A 168 -26.04 -6.91 29.26
C LEU A 168 -25.23 -5.88 30.07
N LEU A 169 -25.17 -4.62 29.60
CA LEU A 169 -24.51 -3.54 30.33
C LEU A 169 -25.18 -3.27 31.68
N LYS A 170 -26.52 -3.27 31.70
CA LYS A 170 -27.30 -3.05 32.94
C LYS A 170 -27.03 -4.11 34.00
N GLU A 171 -26.79 -5.35 33.59
CA GLU A 171 -26.49 -6.47 34.48
C GLU A 171 -24.99 -6.52 34.86
N GLY A 172 -24.11 -6.21 33.90
CA GLY A 172 -22.66 -6.36 34.07
C GLY A 172 -21.94 -5.18 34.69
N VAL A 173 -22.47 -3.96 34.57
CA VAL A 173 -21.84 -2.75 35.14
C VAL A 173 -22.24 -2.59 36.60
N LYS A 174 -21.25 -2.56 37.47
CA LYS A 174 -21.46 -2.34 38.92
C LYS A 174 -21.83 -0.88 39.18
N SER A 175 -23.00 -0.66 39.82
CA SER A 175 -23.48 0.68 40.26
C SER A 175 -23.52 1.71 39.10
N PRO A 176 -24.23 1.43 38.00
CA PRO A 176 -24.31 2.35 36.88
C PRO A 176 -25.02 3.64 37.29
N LYS A 177 -24.54 4.77 36.76
CA LYS A 177 -25.15 6.09 36.94
C LYS A 177 -25.78 6.55 35.62
N GLU A 178 -26.77 7.41 35.73
CA GLU A 178 -27.36 8.05 34.55
C GLU A 178 -26.29 8.87 33.81
N GLY A 179 -26.15 8.63 32.50
CA GLY A 179 -25.13 9.26 31.65
C GLY A 179 -23.77 8.55 31.60
N ASP A 180 -23.61 7.41 32.28
CA ASP A 180 -22.42 6.56 32.11
C ASP A 180 -22.35 6.00 30.69
N VAL A 181 -21.13 6.04 30.13
CA VAL A 181 -20.82 5.51 28.79
C VAL A 181 -19.81 4.36 28.93
N ARG A 182 -19.98 3.31 28.14
CA ARG A 182 -19.04 2.18 28.05
C ARG A 182 -18.72 1.89 26.60
N GLN A 183 -17.48 1.56 26.34
CA GLN A 183 -17.05 0.99 25.06
C GLN A 183 -17.23 -0.52 25.15
N VAL A 184 -18.16 -1.08 24.38
CA VAL A 184 -18.44 -2.52 24.39
C VAL A 184 -17.65 -3.22 23.33
N ASN A 185 -16.77 -4.14 23.73
CA ASN A 185 -16.01 -4.99 22.85
C ASN A 185 -16.71 -6.35 22.71
N TYR A 186 -16.97 -6.76 21.48
CA TYR A 186 -17.64 -8.04 21.20
C TYR A 186 -17.20 -8.59 19.84
N ALA A 187 -17.28 -9.92 19.69
CA ALA A 187 -17.13 -10.57 18.41
C ALA A 187 -18.40 -10.38 17.57
N TRP A 188 -18.25 -10.23 16.28
CA TRP A 188 -19.29 -9.87 15.33
C TRP A 188 -19.42 -10.84 14.16
N SER A 189 -20.64 -11.10 13.70
CA SER A 189 -20.94 -11.78 12.45
C SER A 189 -22.16 -11.15 11.78
N GLU A 190 -22.15 -11.00 10.47
CA GLU A 190 -23.33 -10.56 9.71
C GLU A 190 -24.36 -11.69 9.54
N THR A 191 -23.94 -12.95 9.69
CA THR A 191 -24.75 -14.14 9.49
C THR A 191 -25.33 -14.63 10.81
N GLU A 192 -26.64 -14.85 10.86
CA GLU A 192 -27.30 -15.47 12.01
C GLU A 192 -26.84 -16.92 12.18
N PRO A 193 -26.63 -17.39 13.44
CA PRO A 193 -26.27 -18.78 13.69
C PRO A 193 -27.37 -19.72 13.24
N SER A 194 -27.00 -20.77 12.52
CA SER A 194 -27.91 -21.84 12.19
C SER A 194 -28.29 -22.65 13.45
N THR A 195 -29.50 -23.14 13.54
CA THR A 195 -30.05 -23.92 14.69
C THR A 195 -29.34 -25.27 14.96
N GLY A 196 -28.10 -25.45 14.44
CA GLY A 196 -27.28 -26.64 14.56
C GLY A 196 -25.88 -26.42 15.10
N GLY A 197 -25.63 -25.35 15.85
CA GLY A 197 -24.32 -24.95 16.32
C GLY A 197 -23.64 -24.07 15.27
N GLY A 198 -23.66 -22.75 15.49
CA GLY A 198 -22.92 -21.82 14.64
C GLY A 198 -21.43 -22.14 14.72
N GLU A 199 -20.77 -22.18 13.57
CA GLU A 199 -19.31 -22.08 13.57
C GLU A 199 -18.91 -20.84 14.37
N LEU A 200 -18.04 -21.02 15.35
CA LEU A 200 -17.42 -19.91 16.06
C LEU A 200 -16.78 -19.00 15.03
N PRO A 201 -16.78 -17.64 15.21
CA PRO A 201 -15.89 -16.82 14.42
C PRO A 201 -14.52 -17.44 14.49
N GLU A 202 -13.94 -17.73 13.33
CA GLU A 202 -12.65 -18.41 13.24
C GLU A 202 -11.65 -17.74 14.18
N THR A 203 -11.25 -18.44 15.21
CA THR A 203 -10.21 -17.95 16.11
C THR A 203 -8.91 -17.91 15.34
N ILE A 204 -8.30 -16.74 15.29
CA ILE A 204 -6.93 -16.61 14.80
C ILE A 204 -6.02 -17.05 15.94
N ASP A 205 -5.28 -18.15 15.69
CA ASP A 205 -4.30 -18.67 16.63
C ASP A 205 -3.04 -17.78 16.62
N LYS A 206 -2.27 -17.83 17.69
CA LYS A 206 -0.94 -17.20 17.70
C LYS A 206 0.07 -18.09 16.99
N ILE A 207 1.06 -17.47 16.35
CA ILE A 207 2.18 -18.24 15.78
C ILE A 207 2.89 -19.06 16.86
N SER A 208 3.01 -18.54 18.09
CA SER A 208 3.58 -19.30 19.22
C SER A 208 2.88 -20.63 19.50
N ASP A 209 1.56 -20.69 19.29
CA ASP A 209 0.78 -21.92 19.51
C ASP A 209 1.09 -22.93 18.41
N ALA A 210 1.16 -22.49 17.16
CA ALA A 210 1.55 -23.29 16.01
C ALA A 210 3.02 -23.75 16.04
N LEU A 211 3.88 -23.05 16.78
CA LEU A 211 5.28 -23.46 17.02
C LEU A 211 5.42 -24.51 18.13
N ALA A 212 4.50 -24.52 19.11
CA ALA A 212 4.58 -25.39 20.28
C ALA A 212 4.27 -26.84 19.93
N GLU A 213 3.28 -27.11 19.10
CA GLU A 213 2.84 -28.45 18.70
C GLU A 213 2.42 -28.48 17.23
N ALA A 214 2.63 -29.61 16.56
CA ALA A 214 2.14 -29.82 15.20
C ALA A 214 0.62 -30.04 15.20
N GLY A 215 -0.11 -29.35 14.33
CA GLY A 215 -1.57 -29.41 14.28
C GLY A 215 -2.15 -28.53 13.18
N ASP A 216 -3.47 -28.40 13.19
CA ASP A 216 -4.19 -27.51 12.30
C ASP A 216 -4.36 -26.15 12.98
N TYR A 217 -3.93 -25.09 12.30
CA TYR A 217 -3.96 -23.74 12.83
C TYR A 217 -4.43 -22.75 11.77
N LYS A 218 -5.03 -21.65 12.26
CA LYS A 218 -5.27 -20.46 11.47
C LYS A 218 -4.57 -19.28 12.13
N VAL A 219 -3.48 -18.81 11.54
CA VAL A 219 -2.67 -17.70 12.07
C VAL A 219 -2.75 -16.49 11.15
N GLN A 220 -2.54 -15.32 11.72
CA GLN A 220 -2.40 -14.07 10.98
C GLN A 220 -1.04 -13.46 11.28
N GLY A 221 -0.40 -12.86 10.26
CA GLY A 221 0.87 -12.19 10.47
C GLY A 221 1.29 -11.36 9.26
N THR A 222 2.48 -10.78 9.37
CA THR A 222 3.14 -10.03 8.31
C THR A 222 4.21 -10.90 7.64
N VAL A 223 4.24 -10.90 6.32
CA VAL A 223 5.33 -11.52 5.54
C VAL A 223 6.60 -10.70 5.74
N ILE A 224 7.64 -11.32 6.29
CA ILE A 224 8.91 -10.64 6.61
C ILE A 224 10.09 -11.05 5.73
N ALA A 225 9.99 -12.18 5.02
CA ALA A 225 10.97 -12.59 4.01
C ALA A 225 10.31 -13.58 3.05
N THR A 226 10.82 -13.67 1.82
CA THR A 226 10.28 -14.54 0.78
C THR A 226 11.39 -15.33 0.08
N TYR A 227 11.05 -16.50 -0.45
CA TYR A 227 11.89 -17.30 -1.32
C TYR A 227 11.02 -18.01 -2.38
N THR A 228 11.59 -18.64 -3.39
CA THR A 228 10.79 -19.17 -4.52
C THR A 228 9.89 -20.35 -4.16
N ARG A 229 9.85 -20.77 -2.88
CA ARG A 229 9.01 -21.86 -2.37
C ARG A 229 8.06 -21.45 -1.25
N GLY A 230 7.98 -20.15 -0.92
CA GLY A 230 7.14 -19.67 0.16
C GLY A 230 7.68 -18.39 0.81
N PHE A 231 7.45 -18.25 2.11
CA PHE A 231 7.82 -17.06 2.85
C PHE A 231 7.93 -17.31 4.36
N LEU A 232 8.53 -16.38 5.08
CA LEU A 232 8.56 -16.32 6.53
C LEU A 232 7.47 -15.36 7.01
N LEU A 233 6.60 -15.81 7.90
CA LEU A 233 5.51 -15.05 8.50
C LEU A 233 5.86 -14.69 9.94
N SER A 234 5.49 -13.50 10.40
CA SER A 234 5.71 -13.03 11.77
C SER A 234 4.45 -12.36 12.35
N ASP A 235 4.19 -12.65 13.62
CA ASP A 235 3.30 -11.87 14.49
C ASP A 235 4.05 -11.45 15.76
N ASP A 236 3.34 -10.87 16.72
CA ASP A 236 3.93 -10.45 18.01
C ASP A 236 4.39 -11.64 18.88
N SER A 237 3.98 -12.85 18.57
CA SER A 237 4.27 -14.07 19.35
C SER A 237 5.42 -14.90 18.79
N GLY A 238 5.76 -14.75 17.50
CA GLY A 238 6.82 -15.52 16.88
C GLY A 238 6.93 -15.39 15.37
N GLN A 239 7.72 -16.30 14.80
CA GLN A 239 7.94 -16.41 13.35
C GLN A 239 7.73 -17.85 12.93
N ILE A 240 7.12 -18.08 11.76
CA ILE A 240 6.88 -19.41 11.21
C ILE A 240 7.11 -19.46 9.72
N LEU A 241 7.71 -20.54 9.23
CA LEU A 241 7.93 -20.74 7.80
C LEU A 241 6.64 -21.24 7.14
N VAL A 242 6.32 -20.70 5.99
CA VAL A 242 5.22 -21.14 5.12
C VAL A 242 5.81 -21.70 3.84
N TYR A 243 5.73 -23.02 3.68
CA TYR A 243 6.25 -23.73 2.51
C TYR A 243 5.12 -24.03 1.53
N LEU A 244 5.09 -23.31 0.40
CA LEU A 244 4.05 -23.46 -0.62
C LEU A 244 4.45 -24.37 -1.78
N ASN A 245 5.75 -24.70 -1.91
CA ASN A 245 6.34 -25.42 -3.04
C ASN A 245 6.12 -24.77 -4.43
N VAL A 246 5.67 -23.52 -4.44
CA VAL A 246 5.51 -22.66 -5.62
C VAL A 246 6.01 -21.27 -5.31
N LYS A 247 6.37 -20.51 -6.37
CA LYS A 247 6.74 -19.12 -6.24
C LYS A 247 5.56 -18.33 -5.65
N PRO A 248 5.73 -17.69 -4.48
CA PRO A 248 4.63 -16.96 -3.84
C PRO A 248 4.26 -15.71 -4.64
N ASN A 249 2.99 -15.35 -4.60
CA ASN A 249 2.47 -14.07 -5.08
C ASN A 249 2.26 -13.09 -3.91
N TYR A 250 3.16 -13.17 -2.94
CA TYR A 250 3.21 -12.35 -1.73
C TYR A 250 4.58 -11.70 -1.61
N THR A 251 4.62 -10.51 -1.02
CA THR A 251 5.84 -9.72 -0.83
C THR A 251 5.98 -9.32 0.63
N VAL A 252 7.15 -8.89 1.00
CA VAL A 252 7.43 -8.36 2.34
C VAL A 252 6.48 -7.20 2.66
N GLY A 253 5.94 -7.21 3.86
CA GLY A 253 4.94 -6.25 4.33
C GLY A 253 3.49 -6.64 4.04
N ASP A 254 3.23 -7.70 3.26
CA ASP A 254 1.85 -8.20 3.11
C ASP A 254 1.35 -8.79 4.44
N ILE A 255 0.13 -8.46 4.82
CA ILE A 255 -0.56 -9.02 5.97
C ILE A 255 -1.47 -10.13 5.44
N VAL A 256 -1.28 -11.34 5.97
CA VAL A 256 -1.99 -12.54 5.49
C VAL A 256 -2.50 -13.39 6.65
N THR A 257 -3.57 -14.15 6.38
CA THR A 257 -3.94 -15.33 7.18
C THR A 257 -3.45 -16.59 6.51
N ILE A 258 -3.02 -17.54 7.31
CA ILE A 258 -2.63 -18.89 6.88
C ILE A 258 -3.51 -19.88 7.62
N GLU A 259 -4.18 -20.75 6.87
CA GLU A 259 -4.94 -21.86 7.41
C GLU A 259 -4.37 -23.16 6.87
N GLY A 260 -3.99 -24.07 7.75
CA GLY A 260 -3.39 -25.33 7.34
C GLY A 260 -2.73 -26.10 8.47
N THR A 261 -2.15 -27.23 8.10
CA THR A 261 -1.47 -28.13 9.05
C THR A 261 0.00 -27.77 9.15
N THR A 262 0.50 -27.67 10.38
CA THR A 262 1.93 -27.48 10.66
C THR A 262 2.63 -28.83 10.86
N SER A 263 3.90 -28.86 10.50
CA SER A 263 4.77 -30.00 10.72
C SER A 263 6.22 -29.55 10.91
N LYS A 264 7.02 -30.39 11.54
CA LYS A 264 8.44 -30.09 11.76
C LYS A 264 9.27 -30.55 10.56
N TYR A 265 10.02 -29.61 9.97
CA TYR A 265 11.00 -29.86 8.91
C TYR A 265 12.28 -29.08 9.19
N ALA A 266 13.44 -29.69 8.93
CA ALA A 266 14.74 -29.06 9.20
C ALA A 266 14.85 -28.45 10.61
N ASN A 267 14.25 -29.10 11.59
CA ASN A 267 14.17 -28.70 12.99
C ASN A 267 13.41 -27.40 13.30
N VAL A 268 12.68 -26.84 12.35
CA VAL A 268 11.72 -25.75 12.55
C VAL A 268 10.29 -26.21 12.24
N MET A 269 9.32 -25.56 12.87
CA MET A 269 7.91 -25.74 12.51
C MET A 269 7.58 -24.93 11.26
N GLN A 270 6.79 -25.51 10.38
CA GLN A 270 6.33 -24.85 9.16
C GLN A 270 4.92 -25.27 8.77
N PHE A 271 4.21 -24.37 8.10
CA PHE A 271 3.02 -24.74 7.34
C PHE A 271 3.40 -25.48 6.06
N GLY A 272 2.61 -26.48 5.68
CA GLY A 272 2.81 -27.27 4.47
C GLY A 272 2.20 -26.63 3.21
N ASN A 273 2.48 -27.23 2.05
CA ASN A 273 2.06 -26.74 0.72
C ASN A 273 0.56 -26.87 0.41
N THR A 274 -0.22 -27.44 1.31
CA THR A 274 -1.68 -27.51 1.23
C THR A 274 -2.36 -26.36 1.96
N SER A 275 -1.60 -25.50 2.64
CA SER A 275 -2.14 -24.39 3.40
C SER A 275 -2.77 -23.36 2.47
N VAL A 276 -3.88 -22.78 2.93
CA VAL A 276 -4.59 -21.68 2.26
C VAL A 276 -4.05 -20.37 2.80
N VAL A 277 -3.67 -19.48 1.90
CA VAL A 277 -3.15 -18.15 2.23
C VAL A 277 -4.13 -17.10 1.72
N THR A 278 -4.62 -16.25 2.60
CA THR A 278 -5.51 -15.13 2.23
C THR A 278 -4.83 -13.82 2.57
N ARG A 279 -4.74 -12.91 1.60
CA ARG A 279 -4.22 -11.55 1.83
C ARG A 279 -5.29 -10.70 2.48
N LEU A 280 -4.94 -10.01 3.56
CA LEU A 280 -5.80 -9.08 4.29
C LEU A 280 -5.47 -7.62 4.01
N GLY A 281 -4.23 -7.33 3.62
CA GLY A 281 -3.77 -5.98 3.40
C GLY A 281 -2.26 -5.89 3.35
N ARG A 282 -1.73 -4.71 3.66
CA ARG A 282 -0.30 -4.44 3.66
C ARG A 282 0.07 -3.53 4.83
N ALA A 283 1.24 -3.72 5.40
CA ALA A 283 1.80 -2.86 6.43
C ALA A 283 2.13 -1.47 5.86
N ASP A 284 1.99 -0.44 6.68
CA ASP A 284 2.31 0.95 6.31
C ASP A 284 3.81 1.18 6.06
N SER A 285 4.65 0.35 6.70
CA SER A 285 6.11 0.38 6.54
C SER A 285 6.70 -0.97 6.91
N PHE A 286 7.88 -1.25 6.38
CA PHE A 286 8.67 -2.42 6.73
C PHE A 286 10.16 -2.06 6.64
N SER A 287 10.95 -2.59 7.58
CA SER A 287 12.41 -2.61 7.51
C SER A 287 12.95 -3.89 8.13
N TYR A 288 14.00 -4.43 7.53
CA TYR A 288 14.69 -5.56 8.13
C TYR A 288 15.39 -5.14 9.43
N PRO A 289 15.48 -6.01 10.43
CA PRO A 289 16.31 -5.75 11.61
C PRO A 289 17.79 -5.74 11.21
N GLU A 290 18.66 -5.23 12.10
CA GLU A 290 20.11 -5.37 11.91
C GLU A 290 20.48 -6.87 11.89
N PRO A 291 21.20 -7.36 10.85
CA PRO A 291 21.56 -8.75 10.75
C PRO A 291 22.68 -9.09 11.77
N LYS A 292 22.48 -10.17 12.51
CA LYS A 292 23.48 -10.68 13.43
C LYS A 292 24.60 -11.39 12.64
N GLU A 293 25.85 -11.03 12.88
CA GLU A 293 27.00 -11.71 12.30
C GLU A 293 27.16 -13.13 12.88
N TYR A 294 27.37 -14.10 12.01
CA TYR A 294 27.58 -15.51 12.36
C TYR A 294 28.95 -16.00 11.94
N THR A 295 29.75 -16.49 12.91
CA THR A 295 31.00 -17.21 12.68
C THR A 295 30.72 -18.66 12.31
N GLY A 296 31.70 -19.37 11.73
CA GLY A 296 31.56 -20.80 11.41
C GLY A 296 31.18 -21.67 12.62
N ALA A 297 31.78 -21.40 13.79
CA ALA A 297 31.46 -22.13 15.02
C ALA A 297 30.00 -21.87 15.50
N GLN A 298 29.49 -20.65 15.32
CA GLN A 298 28.09 -20.34 15.66
C GLN A 298 27.11 -21.00 14.69
N LEU A 299 27.47 -21.13 13.41
CA LEU A 299 26.67 -21.87 12.43
C LEU A 299 26.65 -23.37 12.73
N ASP A 300 27.78 -23.96 13.14
CA ASP A 300 27.84 -25.35 13.60
C ASP A 300 26.99 -25.56 14.88
N ALA A 301 27.02 -24.58 15.80
CA ALA A 301 26.17 -24.63 17.00
C ALA A 301 24.68 -24.54 16.65
N TYR A 302 24.30 -23.68 15.69
CA TYR A 302 22.93 -23.60 15.20
C TYR A 302 22.47 -24.93 14.56
N VAL A 303 23.33 -25.59 13.77
CA VAL A 303 23.00 -26.93 13.22
C VAL A 303 22.82 -27.95 14.33
N GLY A 304 23.61 -27.87 15.40
CA GLY A 304 23.49 -28.73 16.57
C GLY A 304 22.23 -28.52 17.39
N ASN A 305 21.71 -27.32 17.42
CA ASN A 305 20.50 -26.91 18.15
C ASN A 305 19.82 -25.73 17.46
N VAL A 306 18.84 -26.04 16.60
CA VAL A 306 18.03 -25.04 15.92
C VAL A 306 17.07 -24.39 16.92
N ASP A 307 17.30 -23.12 17.25
CA ASP A 307 16.58 -22.34 18.25
C ASP A 307 15.65 -21.29 17.62
N GLY A 308 15.28 -21.47 16.35
CA GLY A 308 14.33 -20.62 15.62
C GLY A 308 14.91 -19.98 14.37
N PHE A 309 14.32 -18.86 13.97
CA PHE A 309 14.70 -18.09 12.79
C PHE A 309 15.56 -16.91 13.21
N HIS A 310 16.68 -16.66 12.52
CA HIS A 310 17.60 -15.58 12.84
C HIS A 310 17.94 -14.79 11.58
N TYR A 311 17.78 -13.48 11.61
CA TYR A 311 18.27 -12.63 10.54
C TYR A 311 19.78 -12.48 10.69
N ALA A 312 20.50 -13.06 9.74
CA ALA A 312 21.93 -13.34 9.84
C ALA A 312 22.72 -12.65 8.72
N LYS A 313 23.95 -12.28 9.06
CA LYS A 313 25.01 -11.89 8.14
C LYS A 313 26.10 -12.97 8.19
N ILE A 314 26.38 -13.56 7.05
CA ILE A 314 27.28 -14.72 6.92
C ILE A 314 28.29 -14.42 5.81
N VAL A 315 29.59 -14.51 6.13
CA VAL A 315 30.66 -14.37 5.15
C VAL A 315 31.24 -15.74 4.82
N GLY A 316 31.25 -16.10 3.52
CA GLY A 316 31.76 -17.38 3.07
C GLY A 316 31.97 -17.45 1.57
N GLU A 317 32.57 -18.55 1.11
CA GLU A 317 32.72 -18.85 -0.31
C GLU A 317 31.40 -19.39 -0.87
N LEU A 318 30.87 -18.74 -1.90
CA LEU A 318 29.68 -19.18 -2.61
C LEU A 318 30.07 -20.27 -3.62
N VAL A 319 29.41 -21.44 -3.56
CA VAL A 319 29.65 -22.56 -4.48
C VAL A 319 28.34 -22.92 -5.16
N ILE A 320 28.25 -22.65 -6.45
CA ILE A 320 27.08 -22.97 -7.27
C ILE A 320 27.37 -24.23 -8.08
N ASP A 321 26.61 -25.30 -7.82
CA ASP A 321 26.70 -26.57 -8.53
C ASP A 321 25.32 -26.97 -9.04
N GLY A 322 25.08 -26.76 -10.33
CA GLY A 322 23.76 -26.93 -10.94
C GLY A 322 22.72 -26.04 -10.29
N ASN A 323 21.74 -26.66 -9.63
CA ASN A 323 20.66 -25.98 -8.90
C ASN A 323 20.98 -25.76 -7.42
N TYR A 324 22.12 -26.24 -6.94
CA TYR A 324 22.51 -26.14 -5.54
C TYR A 324 23.41 -24.91 -5.34
N ILE A 325 23.02 -24.09 -4.38
CA ILE A 325 23.77 -22.90 -4.00
C ILE A 325 24.23 -23.13 -2.57
N ASN A 326 25.52 -23.42 -2.44
CA ASN A 326 26.15 -23.77 -1.17
C ASN A 326 27.00 -22.61 -0.66
N LEU A 327 27.19 -22.55 0.64
CA LEU A 327 28.02 -21.56 1.31
C LEU A 327 29.04 -22.26 2.22
N ASN A 328 30.32 -22.08 1.94
CA ASN A 328 31.42 -22.58 2.74
C ASN A 328 31.94 -21.46 3.64
N VAL A 329 31.78 -21.57 4.94
CA VAL A 329 32.18 -20.54 5.90
C VAL A 329 33.45 -20.97 6.63
N ALA A 330 34.41 -20.07 6.74
CA ALA A 330 35.67 -20.35 7.44
C ALA A 330 35.39 -20.71 8.91
N GLY A 331 36.01 -21.81 9.36
CA GLY A 331 35.82 -22.33 10.72
C GLY A 331 34.50 -23.06 10.97
N ALA A 332 33.63 -23.21 9.96
CA ALA A 332 32.48 -24.10 10.04
C ALA A 332 32.86 -25.53 9.58
N THR A 333 32.32 -26.53 10.27
CA THR A 333 32.37 -27.95 9.84
C THR A 333 31.15 -28.32 8.98
N LYS A 334 30.09 -27.52 9.06
CA LYS A 334 28.85 -27.70 8.33
C LYS A 334 28.76 -26.70 7.17
N GLN A 335 28.32 -27.20 6.03
CA GLN A 335 28.07 -26.39 4.84
C GLN A 335 26.71 -25.70 4.94
N GLY A 336 26.60 -24.47 4.47
CA GLY A 336 25.34 -23.77 4.27
C GLY A 336 24.68 -24.10 2.94
N SER A 337 23.37 -23.95 2.88
CA SER A 337 22.57 -24.02 1.67
C SER A 337 21.73 -22.75 1.56
N VAL A 338 21.93 -21.97 0.49
CA VAL A 338 21.02 -20.88 0.14
C VAL A 338 19.78 -21.49 -0.50
N SER A 339 18.67 -21.42 0.23
CA SER A 339 17.45 -22.17 -0.10
C SER A 339 16.57 -21.42 -1.08
N TYR A 340 16.48 -21.92 -2.30
CA TYR A 340 15.55 -21.46 -3.33
C TYR A 340 15.47 -19.93 -3.47
N PRO A 341 16.61 -19.22 -3.65
CA PRO A 341 16.60 -17.78 -3.77
C PRO A 341 15.91 -17.34 -5.06
N PHE A 342 15.49 -16.07 -5.11
CA PHE A 342 15.09 -15.44 -6.36
C PHE A 342 16.31 -15.17 -7.25
N ASP A 343 16.12 -15.18 -8.56
CA ASP A 343 17.21 -14.96 -9.52
C ASP A 343 17.88 -13.57 -9.34
N GLY A 344 17.13 -12.56 -8.90
CA GLY A 344 17.67 -11.23 -8.61
C GLY A 344 18.56 -11.16 -7.37
N VAL A 345 18.55 -12.17 -6.50
CA VAL A 345 19.38 -12.25 -5.30
C VAL A 345 20.75 -12.84 -5.61
N VAL A 346 20.82 -13.80 -6.54
CA VAL A 346 22.05 -14.57 -6.81
C VAL A 346 22.69 -14.17 -8.14
N ASP A 347 23.86 -13.57 -8.07
CA ASP A 347 24.74 -13.44 -9.23
C ASP A 347 25.60 -14.70 -9.37
N LYS A 348 25.36 -15.49 -10.41
CA LYS A 348 26.08 -16.73 -10.69
C LYS A 348 27.58 -16.53 -10.92
N SER A 349 28.00 -15.31 -11.32
CA SER A 349 29.42 -14.95 -11.49
C SER A 349 30.21 -14.91 -10.18
N LEU A 350 29.49 -14.95 -9.05
CA LEU A 350 30.07 -14.99 -7.70
C LEU A 350 30.47 -16.40 -7.25
N SER A 351 30.17 -17.44 -8.03
CA SER A 351 30.60 -18.81 -7.71
C SER A 351 32.12 -18.88 -7.58
N GLY A 352 32.59 -19.47 -6.49
CA GLY A 352 34.02 -19.55 -6.12
C GLY A 352 34.57 -18.28 -5.46
N LYS A 353 33.75 -17.26 -5.21
CA LYS A 353 34.16 -16.01 -4.57
C LYS A 353 33.68 -15.92 -3.12
N GLN A 354 34.41 -15.12 -2.32
CA GLN A 354 33.96 -14.74 -0.99
C GLN A 354 32.81 -13.73 -1.11
N VAL A 355 31.69 -14.07 -0.49
CA VAL A 355 30.46 -13.25 -0.46
C VAL A 355 30.00 -12.99 0.95
N GLU A 356 29.27 -11.89 1.11
CA GLU A 356 28.45 -11.60 2.26
C GLU A 356 27.00 -11.99 1.91
N VAL A 357 26.43 -12.91 2.68
CA VAL A 357 25.03 -13.34 2.57
C VAL A 357 24.27 -12.75 3.73
N ILE A 358 23.22 -11.99 3.44
CA ILE A 358 22.26 -11.50 4.43
C ILE A 358 20.95 -12.24 4.19
N GLY A 359 20.31 -12.72 5.28
CA GLY A 359 19.04 -13.45 5.18
C GLY A 359 18.67 -14.16 6.46
N TYR A 360 17.58 -14.90 6.43
CA TYR A 360 17.12 -15.66 7.59
C TYR A 360 17.69 -17.09 7.58
N LEU A 361 18.26 -17.52 8.70
CA LEU A 361 18.45 -18.93 8.99
C LEU A 361 17.07 -19.56 9.19
N ILE A 362 16.73 -20.55 8.36
CA ILE A 362 15.41 -21.17 8.30
C ILE A 362 15.42 -22.67 8.63
N GLY A 363 16.26 -23.04 9.59
CA GLY A 363 16.39 -24.40 10.04
C GLY A 363 17.64 -25.10 9.52
N ALA A 364 17.88 -26.30 10.05
CA ALA A 364 19.04 -27.11 9.73
C ALA A 364 18.76 -28.62 9.90
N THR A 365 19.53 -29.43 9.13
CA THR A 365 19.67 -30.86 9.32
C THR A 365 21.16 -31.20 9.40
N SER A 366 21.76 -31.73 8.35
CA SER A 366 23.21 -31.84 8.20
C SER A 366 23.87 -30.51 7.71
N ARG A 367 23.06 -29.57 7.24
CA ARG A 367 23.43 -28.24 6.74
C ARG A 367 22.48 -27.19 7.33
N TYR A 368 22.95 -25.98 7.50
CA TYR A 368 22.05 -24.85 7.78
C TYR A 368 21.45 -24.30 6.48
N ASN A 369 20.20 -23.91 6.53
CA ASN A 369 19.46 -23.34 5.41
C ASN A 369 19.32 -21.82 5.58
N VAL A 370 19.58 -21.07 4.51
CA VAL A 370 19.48 -19.61 4.49
C VAL A 370 18.46 -19.19 3.44
N MET A 371 17.44 -18.46 3.85
CA MET A 371 16.57 -17.68 2.97
C MET A 371 17.27 -16.33 2.76
N ALA A 372 18.09 -16.23 1.70
CA ALA A 372 18.88 -15.03 1.44
C ALA A 372 18.01 -13.88 0.94
N THR A 373 18.22 -12.70 1.50
CA THR A 373 17.66 -11.42 1.04
C THR A 373 18.66 -10.64 0.21
N SER A 374 19.97 -10.87 0.41
CA SER A 374 21.07 -10.27 -0.37
C SER A 374 22.27 -11.20 -0.40
N ILE A 375 22.99 -11.22 -1.53
CA ILE A 375 24.29 -11.86 -1.70
C ILE A 375 25.20 -10.92 -2.48
N GLU A 376 26.24 -10.38 -1.83
CA GLU A 376 27.15 -9.41 -2.42
C GLU A 376 28.63 -9.82 -2.20
N PRO A 377 29.56 -9.41 -3.04
CA PRO A 377 30.99 -9.62 -2.81
C PRO A 377 31.45 -9.01 -1.48
N VAL A 378 32.32 -9.68 -0.74
CA VAL A 378 32.89 -9.14 0.51
C VAL A 378 33.61 -7.82 0.27
N GLY A 379 33.35 -6.84 1.13
CA GLY A 379 33.95 -5.50 1.04
C GLY A 379 33.26 -4.54 0.09
N THR A 380 32.19 -4.96 -0.57
CA THR A 380 31.26 -4.10 -1.28
C THR A 380 30.15 -3.73 -0.30
N ALA A 381 30.13 -2.50 0.19
CA ALA A 381 28.94 -2.03 0.90
C ALA A 381 27.76 -2.14 -0.07
N SER A 382 26.70 -2.83 0.32
CA SER A 382 25.47 -2.88 -0.49
C SER A 382 24.96 -1.45 -0.65
N THR A 383 25.05 -0.93 -1.87
CA THR A 383 24.49 0.39 -2.22
C THR A 383 23.00 0.27 -2.56
N PHE A 384 22.46 -0.94 -2.50
CA PHE A 384 21.09 -1.25 -2.89
C PHE A 384 20.24 -1.58 -1.68
N SER A 385 19.09 -0.91 -1.60
CA SER A 385 18.05 -1.23 -0.62
C SER A 385 17.19 -2.39 -1.13
N PRO A 386 16.69 -3.27 -0.24
CA PRO A 386 15.67 -4.26 -0.61
C PRO A 386 14.43 -3.59 -1.20
N ILE A 387 13.93 -4.13 -2.32
CA ILE A 387 12.76 -3.54 -3.02
C ILE A 387 11.53 -3.52 -2.11
N GLY A 388 11.35 -4.53 -1.25
CA GLY A 388 10.25 -4.57 -0.29
C GLY A 388 10.25 -3.41 0.70
N GLU A 389 11.42 -2.98 1.16
CA GLU A 389 11.58 -1.79 1.98
C GLU A 389 11.27 -0.51 1.19
N VAL A 390 11.85 -0.35 -0.01
CA VAL A 390 11.65 0.83 -0.85
C VAL A 390 10.19 0.98 -1.28
N ALA A 391 9.51 -0.13 -1.55
CA ALA A 391 8.10 -0.14 -1.89
C ALA A 391 7.18 0.40 -0.77
N LEU A 392 7.66 0.40 0.48
CA LEU A 392 6.95 0.90 1.66
C LEU A 392 7.64 2.13 2.30
N ALA A 393 8.75 2.59 1.74
CA ALA A 393 9.50 3.72 2.27
C ALA A 393 8.82 5.06 1.96
N LYS A 394 9.27 6.12 2.63
CA LYS A 394 8.89 7.49 2.26
C LYS A 394 9.48 7.84 0.89
N PRO A 395 8.81 8.70 0.09
CA PRO A 395 9.40 9.22 -1.14
C PRO A 395 10.81 9.78 -0.91
N GLY A 396 11.74 9.49 -1.82
CA GLY A 396 13.15 9.88 -1.70
C GLY A 396 14.03 9.25 -2.77
N GLU A 397 15.33 9.49 -2.67
CA GLU A 397 16.33 8.88 -3.55
C GLU A 397 16.69 7.49 -3.05
N TYR A 398 16.60 6.49 -3.94
CA TYR A 398 16.93 5.10 -3.63
C TYR A 398 17.70 4.45 -4.77
N ALA A 399 18.39 3.38 -4.43
CA ALA A 399 18.99 2.47 -5.38
C ALA A 399 18.59 1.04 -5.04
N VAL A 400 18.15 0.28 -6.05
CA VAL A 400 17.71 -1.10 -5.92
C VAL A 400 18.33 -1.97 -7.03
N LYS A 401 18.36 -3.28 -6.79
CA LYS A 401 18.76 -4.27 -7.78
C LYS A 401 17.70 -5.38 -7.81
N GLY A 402 17.32 -5.86 -8.99
CA GLY A 402 16.33 -6.91 -9.10
C GLY A 402 16.19 -7.45 -10.50
N GLN A 403 15.24 -8.36 -10.69
CA GLN A 403 14.87 -8.91 -11.98
C GLN A 403 13.66 -8.19 -12.56
N VAL A 404 13.71 -7.86 -13.84
CA VAL A 404 12.55 -7.42 -14.61
C VAL A 404 11.57 -8.59 -14.71
N ILE A 405 10.38 -8.47 -14.13
CA ILE A 405 9.37 -9.55 -14.13
C ILE A 405 8.26 -9.35 -15.14
N ALA A 406 8.00 -8.11 -15.53
CA ALA A 406 7.05 -7.74 -16.58
C ALA A 406 7.39 -6.35 -17.11
N LYS A 407 6.95 -6.03 -18.33
CA LYS A 407 7.12 -4.70 -18.96
C LYS A 407 5.87 -4.26 -19.69
N TYR A 408 5.73 -2.96 -19.85
CA TYR A 408 4.76 -2.30 -20.71
C TYR A 408 5.46 -1.17 -21.48
N GLN A 409 4.77 -0.42 -22.33
CA GLN A 409 5.40 0.60 -23.18
C GLN A 409 6.14 1.69 -22.39
N ARG A 410 5.72 1.97 -21.14
CA ARG A 410 6.25 3.08 -20.32
C ARG A 410 7.03 2.63 -19.10
N GLY A 411 7.54 1.41 -19.08
CA GLY A 411 8.34 0.93 -17.96
C GLY A 411 8.30 -0.58 -17.76
N PHE A 412 8.69 -0.98 -16.56
CA PHE A 412 8.74 -2.39 -16.17
C PHE A 412 8.54 -2.55 -14.66
N LEU A 413 8.16 -3.74 -14.25
CA LEU A 413 8.18 -4.17 -12.86
C LEU A 413 9.51 -4.82 -12.53
N LEU A 414 10.15 -4.36 -11.47
CA LEU A 414 11.38 -4.89 -10.92
C LEU A 414 11.11 -5.59 -9.61
N SER A 415 11.67 -6.78 -9.41
CA SER A 415 11.53 -7.55 -8.16
C SER A 415 12.85 -8.20 -7.77
N ASP A 416 13.17 -8.16 -6.48
CA ASP A 416 14.28 -8.90 -5.85
C ASP A 416 13.76 -10.06 -4.99
N GLY A 417 12.44 -10.30 -5.03
CA GLY A 417 11.76 -11.27 -4.20
C GLY A 417 11.26 -10.71 -2.87
N SER A 418 11.94 -9.74 -2.26
CA SER A 418 11.42 -9.05 -1.07
C SER A 418 10.21 -8.20 -1.42
N GLY A 419 10.23 -7.58 -2.60
CA GLY A 419 9.16 -6.72 -3.09
C GLY A 419 9.11 -6.62 -4.60
N THR A 420 8.16 -5.81 -5.06
CA THR A 420 7.99 -5.43 -6.46
C THR A 420 7.75 -3.93 -6.53
N ILE A 421 8.46 -3.26 -7.44
CA ILE A 421 8.34 -1.83 -7.66
C ILE A 421 8.23 -1.51 -9.15
N LEU A 422 7.40 -0.53 -9.50
CA LEU A 422 7.30 -0.03 -10.86
C LEU A 422 8.45 0.94 -11.15
N VAL A 423 9.12 0.74 -12.28
CA VAL A 423 10.09 1.67 -12.86
C VAL A 423 9.45 2.30 -14.09
N PHE A 424 9.12 3.58 -13.99
CA PHE A 424 8.36 4.32 -14.98
C PHE A 424 9.22 5.32 -15.74
N ASP A 425 9.13 5.32 -17.07
CA ASP A 425 9.60 6.40 -17.95
C ASP A 425 8.67 6.52 -19.16
N ARG A 426 8.36 7.75 -19.58
CA ARG A 426 7.47 7.99 -20.73
C ARG A 426 7.99 7.45 -22.04
N ASN A 427 9.30 7.34 -22.18
CA ASN A 427 9.98 6.84 -23.36
C ASN A 427 10.12 5.30 -23.35
N GLY A 428 9.80 4.66 -22.21
CA GLY A 428 9.98 3.22 -22.01
C GLY A 428 11.44 2.82 -21.84
N PHE A 429 11.67 1.51 -21.85
CA PHE A 429 12.99 0.90 -21.69
C PHE A 429 13.13 -0.31 -22.60
N ASP A 430 14.37 -0.63 -23.00
CA ASP A 430 14.68 -1.80 -23.85
C ASP A 430 14.84 -3.11 -23.06
N PHE A 431 14.72 -3.07 -21.72
CA PHE A 431 14.82 -4.27 -20.89
C PHE A 431 13.68 -5.24 -21.19
N VAL A 432 13.97 -6.53 -21.00
CA VAL A 432 13.00 -7.62 -21.20
C VAL A 432 12.81 -8.41 -19.90
N PRO A 433 11.66 -9.07 -19.71
CA PRO A 433 11.46 -9.95 -18.56
C PRO A 433 12.58 -10.99 -18.45
N GLY A 434 13.20 -11.07 -17.30
CA GLY A 434 14.38 -11.89 -17.02
C GLY A 434 15.64 -11.08 -16.76
N ASP A 435 15.81 -9.92 -17.37
CA ASP A 435 16.99 -9.09 -17.17
C ASP A 435 17.18 -8.73 -15.70
N ILE A 436 18.43 -8.82 -15.24
CA ILE A 436 18.82 -8.31 -13.91
C ILE A 436 19.30 -6.88 -14.10
N VAL A 437 18.65 -5.95 -13.40
CA VAL A 437 18.85 -4.52 -13.59
C VAL A 437 19.08 -3.85 -12.24
N LYS A 438 20.02 -2.91 -12.17
CA LYS A 438 20.09 -1.92 -11.09
C LYS A 438 19.35 -0.65 -11.52
N VAL A 439 18.64 -0.05 -10.57
CA VAL A 439 17.87 1.18 -10.77
C VAL A 439 18.19 2.14 -9.65
N SER A 440 18.44 3.39 -9.97
CA SER A 440 18.59 4.47 -8.99
C SER A 440 17.84 5.71 -9.43
N GLY A 441 17.33 6.46 -8.46
CA GLY A 441 16.63 7.72 -8.70
C GLY A 441 15.53 7.99 -7.67
N GLN A 442 14.72 8.98 -8.01
CA GLN A 442 13.63 9.45 -7.16
C GLN A 442 12.47 8.46 -7.16
N VAL A 443 12.12 8.00 -5.98
CA VAL A 443 10.89 7.25 -5.72
C VAL A 443 9.79 8.20 -5.27
N THR A 444 8.62 8.08 -5.88
CA THR A 444 7.42 8.87 -5.59
C THR A 444 6.22 7.96 -5.42
N ASN A 445 5.18 8.42 -4.73
CA ASN A 445 3.92 7.67 -4.63
C ASN A 445 2.99 8.05 -5.78
N TYR A 446 2.46 7.06 -6.49
CA TYR A 446 1.44 7.22 -7.52
C TYR A 446 0.43 6.08 -7.46
N ALA A 447 -0.86 6.39 -7.56
CA ALA A 447 -1.97 5.42 -7.52
C ALA A 447 -1.94 4.46 -6.30
N GLY A 448 -1.39 4.93 -5.16
CA GLY A 448 -1.26 4.16 -3.93
C GLY A 448 0.05 3.38 -3.77
N PHE A 449 0.98 3.45 -4.75
CA PHE A 449 2.26 2.74 -4.71
C PHE A 449 3.45 3.66 -4.89
N ASN A 450 4.56 3.25 -4.27
CA ASN A 450 5.87 3.80 -4.59
C ASN A 450 6.34 3.29 -5.94
N GLN A 451 6.86 4.19 -6.75
CA GLN A 451 7.46 3.87 -8.04
C GLN A 451 8.68 4.76 -8.31
N PHE A 452 9.65 4.24 -9.03
CA PHE A 452 10.66 5.08 -9.66
C PHE A 452 10.00 5.85 -10.80
N GLY A 453 10.19 7.18 -10.81
CA GLY A 453 9.67 8.06 -11.84
C GLY A 453 10.66 9.17 -12.14
N THR A 454 10.39 9.96 -13.19
CA THR A 454 11.23 11.10 -13.58
C THR A 454 12.68 10.70 -13.93
N THR A 455 12.83 9.93 -15.01
CA THR A 455 14.13 9.55 -15.58
C THR A 455 15.06 8.78 -14.62
N PRO A 456 14.64 7.60 -14.12
CA PRO A 456 15.50 6.77 -13.30
C PRO A 456 16.71 6.28 -14.10
N VAL A 457 17.86 6.18 -13.45
CA VAL A 457 19.07 5.60 -14.06
C VAL A 457 19.00 4.09 -13.93
N CYS A 458 19.00 3.41 -15.06
CA CYS A 458 18.90 1.96 -15.14
C CYS A 458 20.10 1.37 -15.87
N GLU A 459 20.66 0.27 -15.34
CA GLU A 459 21.77 -0.44 -15.96
C GLU A 459 21.52 -1.94 -15.89
N LYS A 460 21.61 -2.62 -17.04
CA LYS A 460 21.52 -4.07 -17.12
C LYS A 460 22.83 -4.70 -16.62
N LEU A 461 22.71 -5.62 -15.69
CA LEU A 461 23.82 -6.37 -15.12
C LEU A 461 24.03 -7.71 -15.80
N SER A 462 22.93 -8.42 -16.08
CA SER A 462 22.97 -9.73 -16.76
C SER A 462 21.63 -10.10 -17.38
N ASP A 463 21.65 -11.12 -18.24
CA ASP A 463 20.46 -11.80 -18.72
C ASP A 463 19.94 -12.80 -17.68
N GLY A 464 18.65 -13.11 -17.74
CA GLY A 464 17.99 -14.14 -16.93
C GLY A 464 16.68 -14.58 -17.58
N ALA A 465 15.93 -15.41 -16.88
CA ALA A 465 14.62 -15.87 -17.31
C ALA A 465 13.57 -15.59 -16.24
N ALA A 466 12.60 -14.75 -16.55
CA ALA A 466 11.50 -14.51 -15.64
C ALA A 466 10.47 -15.64 -15.72
N LYS A 467 10.00 -16.07 -14.55
CA LYS A 467 8.85 -16.96 -14.42
C LYS A 467 7.80 -16.29 -13.56
N ALA A 468 6.62 -16.07 -14.12
CA ALA A 468 5.51 -15.54 -13.35
C ALA A 468 5.09 -16.54 -12.24
N PRO A 469 4.59 -16.05 -11.09
CA PRO A 469 3.89 -16.89 -10.12
C PRO A 469 2.59 -17.43 -10.71
N ALA A 470 1.88 -18.30 -9.98
CA ALA A 470 0.51 -18.63 -10.33
C ALA A 470 -0.37 -17.37 -10.23
N ALA A 471 -1.23 -17.16 -11.22
CA ALA A 471 -2.13 -16.01 -11.22
C ALA A 471 -3.17 -16.18 -10.10
N LEU A 472 -3.44 -15.08 -9.37
CA LEU A 472 -4.61 -14.99 -8.49
C LEU A 472 -5.83 -14.71 -9.35
N SER A 473 -6.84 -15.56 -9.27
CA SER A 473 -8.11 -15.30 -9.96
C SER A 473 -8.89 -14.24 -9.19
N LEU A 474 -9.20 -13.12 -9.85
CA LEU A 474 -10.01 -12.05 -9.28
C LEU A 474 -11.44 -12.17 -9.80
N ASP A 475 -12.34 -12.65 -8.96
CA ASP A 475 -13.77 -12.52 -9.17
C ASP A 475 -14.25 -11.09 -8.84
N VAL A 476 -15.56 -10.84 -8.97
CA VAL A 476 -16.14 -9.50 -8.74
C VAL A 476 -15.87 -9.03 -7.31
N ALA A 477 -16.05 -9.91 -6.32
CA ALA A 477 -15.84 -9.55 -4.91
C ALA A 477 -14.38 -9.20 -4.62
N ALA A 478 -13.44 -10.01 -5.10
CA ALA A 478 -12.00 -9.75 -4.96
C ALA A 478 -11.57 -8.47 -5.70
N MET A 479 -12.19 -8.15 -6.84
CA MET A 479 -11.92 -6.90 -7.56
C MET A 479 -12.46 -5.67 -6.80
N GLU A 480 -13.63 -5.75 -6.21
CA GLU A 480 -14.19 -4.67 -5.39
C GLU A 480 -13.38 -4.46 -4.10
N GLU A 481 -12.95 -5.54 -3.45
CA GLU A 481 -12.05 -5.48 -2.30
C GLU A 481 -10.71 -4.83 -2.67
N TYR A 482 -10.14 -5.18 -3.83
CA TYR A 482 -8.89 -4.60 -4.35
C TYR A 482 -8.94 -3.06 -4.43
N LEU A 483 -10.11 -2.46 -4.71
CA LEU A 483 -10.24 -0.99 -4.78
C LEU A 483 -9.92 -0.31 -3.45
N THR A 484 -10.14 -0.98 -2.33
CA THR A 484 -9.94 -0.44 -0.98
C THR A 484 -8.54 -0.68 -0.43
N ALA A 485 -7.90 -1.77 -0.84
CA ALA A 485 -6.57 -2.19 -0.38
C ALA A 485 -5.73 -2.70 -1.56
N PRO A 486 -5.31 -1.82 -2.49
CA PRO A 486 -4.60 -2.23 -3.69
C PRO A 486 -3.20 -2.77 -3.38
N TYR A 487 -2.72 -3.72 -4.20
CA TYR A 487 -1.39 -4.33 -4.12
C TYR A 487 -0.89 -4.73 -5.52
N ILE A 488 0.43 -4.90 -5.67
CA ILE A 488 1.01 -5.42 -6.91
C ILE A 488 1.05 -6.95 -6.81
N ALA A 489 0.33 -7.62 -7.70
CA ALA A 489 0.33 -9.08 -7.80
C ALA A 489 0.06 -9.53 -9.23
N TYR A 490 0.47 -10.76 -9.57
CA TYR A 490 0.12 -11.40 -10.82
C TYR A 490 -1.28 -11.99 -10.72
N VAL A 491 -2.18 -11.50 -11.55
CA VAL A 491 -3.62 -11.79 -11.47
C VAL A 491 -4.17 -12.25 -12.80
N GLU A 492 -5.32 -12.93 -12.76
CA GLU A 492 -6.20 -13.13 -13.90
C GLU A 492 -7.63 -12.67 -13.56
N TYR A 493 -8.29 -12.05 -14.51
CA TYR A 493 -9.69 -11.68 -14.42
C TYR A 493 -10.35 -11.66 -15.81
N THR A 494 -11.68 -11.76 -15.84
CA THR A 494 -12.45 -11.80 -17.08
C THR A 494 -13.42 -10.63 -17.19
N GLY A 495 -13.63 -10.15 -18.41
CA GLY A 495 -14.61 -9.12 -18.70
C GLY A 495 -14.68 -8.81 -20.19
N LYS A 496 -15.55 -7.89 -20.57
CA LYS A 496 -15.71 -7.46 -21.96
C LYS A 496 -14.67 -6.39 -22.29
N LEU A 497 -13.80 -6.67 -23.26
CA LEU A 497 -12.82 -5.70 -23.73
C LEU A 497 -13.52 -4.52 -24.44
N SER A 498 -13.12 -3.31 -24.09
CA SER A 498 -13.56 -2.06 -24.72
C SER A 498 -12.35 -1.21 -25.08
N VAL A 499 -12.05 -1.13 -26.37
CA VAL A 499 -10.94 -0.34 -26.90
C VAL A 499 -11.49 0.97 -27.46
N SER A 500 -10.96 2.11 -26.98
CA SER A 500 -11.32 3.45 -27.45
C SER A 500 -10.07 4.33 -27.52
N GLY A 501 -9.53 4.52 -28.71
CA GLY A 501 -8.24 5.20 -28.89
C GLY A 501 -7.12 4.47 -28.15
N THR A 502 -6.47 5.13 -27.21
CA THR A 502 -5.38 4.54 -26.40
C THR A 502 -5.86 3.90 -25.09
N TYR A 503 -7.16 3.83 -24.87
CA TYR A 503 -7.75 3.25 -23.65
C TYR A 503 -8.21 1.83 -23.90
N TYR A 504 -7.73 0.91 -23.10
CA TYR A 504 -8.07 -0.52 -23.12
C TYR A 504 -8.75 -0.87 -21.79
N ASN A 505 -10.08 -0.76 -21.73
CA ASN A 505 -10.85 -1.06 -20.54
C ASN A 505 -11.45 -2.47 -20.63
N VAL A 506 -11.62 -3.10 -19.47
CA VAL A 506 -12.26 -4.41 -19.34
C VAL A 506 -13.47 -4.26 -18.45
N ILE A 507 -14.65 -4.29 -19.05
CA ILE A 507 -15.94 -4.11 -18.37
C ILE A 507 -16.28 -5.41 -17.66
N ILE A 508 -16.42 -5.35 -16.35
CA ILE A 508 -16.69 -6.50 -15.48
C ILE A 508 -18.21 -6.68 -15.37
N SER A 509 -18.67 -7.90 -15.66
CA SER A 509 -20.09 -8.22 -15.51
C SER A 509 -20.46 -8.42 -14.04
N GLY A 510 -21.62 -7.89 -13.61
CA GLY A 510 -22.13 -8.06 -12.26
C GLY A 510 -21.77 -6.94 -11.29
N THR A 511 -21.05 -5.92 -11.73
CA THR A 511 -20.75 -4.72 -10.93
C THR A 511 -20.62 -3.48 -11.80
N ASP A 512 -20.99 -2.33 -11.24
CA ASP A 512 -20.71 -1.01 -11.79
C ASP A 512 -19.58 -0.29 -11.01
N ASN A 513 -19.11 -0.91 -9.91
CA ASN A 513 -18.17 -0.31 -8.98
C ASN A 513 -16.72 -0.42 -9.46
N CYS A 514 -16.36 -1.48 -10.18
CA CYS A 514 -15.00 -1.71 -10.65
C CYS A 514 -14.92 -2.07 -12.14
N GLN A 515 -13.78 -1.76 -12.75
CA GLN A 515 -13.42 -2.13 -14.12
C GLN A 515 -11.92 -2.40 -14.19
N GLY A 516 -11.52 -3.29 -15.11
CA GLY A 516 -10.12 -3.41 -15.47
C GLY A 516 -9.69 -2.29 -16.43
N SER A 517 -8.41 -1.88 -16.34
CA SER A 517 -7.80 -0.91 -17.25
C SER A 517 -6.39 -1.36 -17.60
N ILE A 518 -6.20 -1.83 -18.84
CA ILE A 518 -4.90 -2.28 -19.32
C ILE A 518 -4.07 -1.05 -19.68
N GLN A 519 -2.93 -0.91 -19.00
CA GLN A 519 -2.07 0.26 -19.12
C GLN A 519 -1.01 0.06 -20.18
N TYR A 520 -0.98 0.93 -21.20
CA TYR A 520 0.07 1.03 -22.22
C TYR A 520 0.62 -0.35 -22.67
N PRO A 521 -0.24 -1.25 -23.19
CA PRO A 521 0.18 -2.60 -23.55
C PRO A 521 1.26 -2.57 -24.64
N ILE A 522 2.21 -3.49 -24.56
CA ILE A 522 3.19 -3.72 -25.62
C ILE A 522 2.44 -4.26 -26.87
N ASP A 523 2.93 -3.93 -28.04
CA ASP A 523 2.37 -4.40 -29.30
C ASP A 523 2.25 -5.93 -29.31
N GLY A 524 1.08 -6.42 -29.68
CA GLY A 524 0.75 -7.85 -29.73
C GLY A 524 0.26 -8.45 -28.41
N VAL A 525 0.28 -7.75 -27.29
CA VAL A 525 -0.32 -8.23 -26.02
C VAL A 525 -1.84 -8.15 -26.07
N VAL A 526 -2.39 -7.10 -26.67
CA VAL A 526 -3.83 -6.95 -26.89
C VAL A 526 -4.11 -7.04 -28.38
N ASP A 527 -4.86 -8.05 -28.79
CA ASP A 527 -5.41 -8.12 -30.15
C ASP A 527 -6.69 -7.28 -30.21
N GLU A 528 -6.66 -6.18 -30.95
CA GLU A 528 -7.80 -5.27 -31.09
C GLU A 528 -9.04 -5.93 -31.72
N SER A 529 -8.87 -7.07 -32.42
CA SER A 529 -9.99 -7.88 -32.93
C SER A 529 -10.85 -8.49 -31.82
N LEU A 530 -10.35 -8.48 -30.58
CA LEU A 530 -11.07 -8.87 -29.37
C LEU A 530 -11.96 -7.75 -28.79
N ASN A 531 -11.94 -6.54 -29.40
CA ASN A 531 -12.79 -5.45 -28.96
C ASN A 531 -14.28 -5.86 -28.99
N GLY A 532 -14.97 -5.66 -27.88
CA GLY A 532 -16.36 -6.05 -27.68
C GLY A 532 -16.57 -7.51 -27.28
N LYS A 533 -15.54 -8.35 -27.23
CA LYS A 533 -15.60 -9.75 -26.79
C LYS A 533 -15.28 -9.90 -25.30
N GLN A 534 -15.66 -11.05 -24.76
CA GLN A 534 -15.21 -11.49 -23.43
C GLN A 534 -13.75 -11.96 -23.53
N VAL A 535 -12.91 -11.40 -22.67
CA VAL A 535 -11.49 -11.72 -22.61
C VAL A 535 -11.08 -12.15 -21.21
N THR A 536 -10.02 -12.96 -21.13
CA THR A 536 -9.25 -13.18 -19.92
C THR A 536 -7.98 -12.34 -20.02
N VAL A 537 -7.73 -11.54 -18.99
CA VAL A 537 -6.52 -10.73 -18.83
C VAL A 537 -5.65 -11.38 -17.77
N GLU A 538 -4.42 -11.70 -18.14
CA GLU A 538 -3.36 -12.11 -17.22
C GLU A 538 -2.31 -10.99 -17.14
N GLY A 539 -1.91 -10.57 -15.95
CA GLY A 539 -0.94 -9.50 -15.79
C GLY A 539 -0.74 -9.07 -14.34
N TYR A 540 0.02 -8.01 -14.15
CA TYR A 540 0.27 -7.45 -12.82
C TYR A 540 -0.61 -6.24 -12.56
N THR A 541 -1.24 -6.20 -11.40
CA THR A 541 -1.96 -5.01 -10.92
C THR A 541 -0.99 -3.87 -10.64
N LEU A 542 -1.40 -2.63 -10.97
CA LEU A 542 -0.63 -1.40 -10.78
C LEU A 542 -1.40 -0.32 -10.00
N GLY A 543 -2.35 -0.71 -9.17
CA GLY A 543 -3.15 0.20 -8.38
C GLY A 543 -4.47 0.60 -9.01
N VAL A 544 -5.09 1.60 -8.41
CA VAL A 544 -6.45 2.05 -8.73
C VAL A 544 -6.42 3.49 -9.23
N SER A 545 -7.07 3.76 -10.34
CA SER A 545 -7.30 5.12 -10.84
C SER A 545 -8.78 5.47 -10.85
N GLY A 546 -9.10 6.73 -10.54
CA GLY A 546 -10.47 7.23 -10.49
C GLY A 546 -11.39 6.49 -9.52
N GLY A 547 -10.83 5.79 -8.52
CA GLY A 547 -11.57 5.01 -7.52
C GLY A 547 -12.33 3.79 -8.09
N LYS A 548 -12.14 3.46 -9.37
CA LYS A 548 -12.92 2.46 -10.09
C LYS A 548 -12.07 1.53 -10.96
N TYR A 549 -10.99 2.06 -11.55
CA TYR A 549 -10.22 1.34 -12.56
C TYR A 549 -9.04 0.63 -11.91
N ILE A 550 -9.01 -0.70 -12.01
CA ILE A 550 -7.87 -1.52 -11.62
C ILE A 550 -6.87 -1.48 -12.77
N ASN A 551 -5.80 -0.72 -12.59
CA ASN A 551 -4.73 -0.61 -13.57
C ASN A 551 -3.96 -1.93 -13.65
N THR A 552 -3.73 -2.42 -14.87
CA THR A 552 -3.08 -3.71 -15.10
C THR A 552 -2.00 -3.57 -16.17
N MET A 553 -0.78 -4.01 -15.86
CA MET A 553 0.25 -4.31 -16.83
C MET A 553 -0.02 -5.70 -17.38
N ALA A 554 -0.77 -5.77 -18.49
CA ALA A 554 -1.13 -7.05 -19.08
C ALA A 554 0.10 -7.74 -19.68
N VAL A 555 0.23 -9.01 -19.39
CA VAL A 555 1.24 -9.92 -19.98
C VAL A 555 0.61 -10.73 -21.10
N LYS A 556 -0.68 -11.04 -20.94
CA LYS A 556 -1.46 -11.78 -21.95
C LYS A 556 -2.92 -11.37 -21.88
N VAL A 557 -3.53 -11.21 -23.05
CA VAL A 557 -4.97 -11.04 -23.23
C VAL A 557 -5.45 -12.06 -24.26
N SER A 558 -6.43 -12.86 -23.90
CA SER A 558 -6.97 -13.90 -24.77
C SER A 558 -8.50 -13.90 -24.72
N GLU A 559 -9.15 -14.37 -25.79
CA GLU A 559 -10.60 -14.57 -25.78
C GLU A 559 -10.95 -15.55 -24.65
N ALA A 560 -11.91 -15.18 -23.79
CA ALA A 560 -12.32 -16.03 -22.69
C ALA A 560 -12.98 -17.29 -23.23
N THR A 561 -12.40 -18.44 -22.94
CA THR A 561 -13.04 -19.72 -23.23
C THR A 561 -14.26 -19.86 -22.34
N THR A 562 -15.43 -19.94 -22.94
CA THR A 562 -16.68 -20.24 -22.22
C THR A 562 -16.58 -21.69 -21.73
N THR A 563 -15.97 -21.89 -20.58
CA THR A 563 -16.09 -23.17 -19.89
C THR A 563 -17.55 -23.23 -19.43
N LYS A 564 -18.37 -24.00 -20.13
CA LYS A 564 -19.69 -24.38 -19.64
C LYS A 564 -19.47 -24.89 -18.23
N ALA A 565 -19.98 -24.16 -17.23
CA ALA A 565 -20.03 -24.65 -15.87
C ALA A 565 -20.73 -26.01 -15.91
N ILE A 566 -19.96 -27.08 -15.77
CA ILE A 566 -20.50 -28.38 -15.47
C ILE A 566 -20.95 -28.24 -14.03
N SER A 567 -22.23 -27.90 -13.83
CA SER A 567 -22.87 -28.06 -12.55
C SER A 567 -22.79 -29.55 -12.20
N ARG A 568 -21.81 -29.94 -11.42
CA ARG A 568 -21.84 -31.21 -10.71
C ARG A 568 -22.95 -31.09 -9.70
N ALA A 569 -24.12 -31.57 -10.07
CA ALA A 569 -25.15 -31.91 -9.10
C ALA A 569 -24.51 -32.90 -8.13
N ILE A 570 -24.25 -32.45 -6.91
CA ILE A 570 -23.91 -33.33 -5.79
C ILE A 570 -25.22 -34.05 -5.48
N THR A 571 -25.38 -35.25 -6.05
CA THR A 571 -26.45 -36.17 -5.67
C THR A 571 -26.12 -36.62 -4.27
N ARG A 572 -26.92 -36.19 -3.29
CA ARG A 572 -26.81 -36.64 -1.91
C ARG A 572 -27.03 -38.17 -1.87
N ALA A 573 -26.21 -38.84 -1.10
CA ALA A 573 -26.29 -40.27 -0.89
C ALA A 573 -27.63 -40.77 -0.29
N SER A 574 -28.60 -39.90 -0.03
CA SER A 574 -29.96 -40.20 0.46
C SER A 574 -30.98 -40.54 -0.65
N ASP A 575 -30.62 -40.42 -1.93
CA ASP A 575 -31.59 -40.64 -3.04
C ASP A 575 -31.45 -42.00 -3.72
N VAL A 576 -30.61 -42.92 -3.15
CA VAL A 576 -30.59 -44.31 -3.58
C VAL A 576 -31.49 -45.11 -2.62
N LYS A 577 -32.75 -45.28 -3.00
CA LYS A 577 -33.62 -46.32 -2.41
C LYS A 577 -33.30 -47.70 -3.00
N PRO A 578 -33.46 -48.78 -2.19
CA PRO A 578 -33.02 -50.12 -2.50
C PRO A 578 -33.71 -50.77 -3.71
#